data_c6d85fdeca438700c777887ded7a102c
#
_entry.id   c6d85fdeca438700c777887ded7a102c
#
_cell.length_a   1.000
_cell.length_b   1.000
_cell.length_c   1.000
_cell.angle_alpha   90.00
_cell.angle_beta   90.00
_cell.angle_gamma   90.00
#
_symmetry.space_group_name_H-M   'P 1'
#
loop_
_entity.id
_entity.type
_entity.pdbx_description
1 polymer ?
#
loop_
_entity_poly.entity_id
_entity_poly.type
_entity_poly.pdbx_seq_one_letter_code
_entity_poly.pdbx_strand_id
1 'polypeptide(L)'
;IEETVVELIIRDHSAKKFKERKEFIHELANKFNKKWKKQFGEEIVIAEVKDQYYNMKEKVKPVFHIVEIAEKAMKELGIKPLIKPIRGGTDGCQLSYKGLPCPNIFAGGHNFHGKYEYVPVESMVKATEVIVKIAEITATTK
;
A
#
# COMPACT_ATOMS: atom_id res chain seq x y z
N ILE A 1 2.87 -36.78 0.28
CA ILE A 1 3.02 -35.37 -0.21
C ILE A 1 4.50 -35.21 -0.50
N GLU A 2 4.83 -35.00 -1.77
CA GLU A 2 6.22 -34.84 -2.22
C GLU A 2 6.66 -33.37 -2.14
N GLU A 3 5.74 -32.43 -2.39
CA GLU A 3 5.98 -30.99 -2.35
C GLU A 3 4.77 -30.26 -1.77
N THR A 4 5.04 -29.16 -1.06
CA THR A 4 4.00 -28.24 -0.55
C THR A 4 4.47 -26.81 -0.75
N VAL A 5 3.66 -26.00 -1.43
CA VAL A 5 3.89 -24.57 -1.62
C VAL A 5 3.04 -23.79 -0.61
N VAL A 6 3.68 -22.89 0.13
CA VAL A 6 3.01 -21.97 1.07
C VAL A 6 3.22 -20.54 0.61
N GLU A 7 2.16 -19.86 0.20
CA GLU A 7 2.20 -18.46 -0.19
C GLU A 7 1.89 -17.56 1.02
N LEU A 8 2.79 -16.62 1.30
CA LEU A 8 2.66 -15.66 2.39
C LEU A 8 2.72 -14.24 1.86
N ILE A 9 1.89 -13.36 2.42
CA ILE A 9 1.96 -11.93 2.14
C ILE A 9 2.48 -11.21 3.38
N ILE A 10 3.66 -10.60 3.26
CA ILE A 10 4.28 -9.80 4.31
C ILE A 10 3.86 -8.34 4.12
N ARG A 11 3.28 -7.73 5.16
CA ARG A 11 2.87 -6.32 5.15
C ARG A 11 3.29 -5.64 6.44
N ASP A 12 3.89 -4.45 6.31
CA ASP A 12 4.11 -3.53 7.43
C ASP A 12 4.19 -2.09 6.90
N HIS A 13 3.69 -1.13 7.68
CA HIS A 13 3.79 0.29 7.34
C HIS A 13 5.17 0.88 7.63
N SER A 14 5.95 0.24 8.51
CA SER A 14 7.32 0.59 8.83
C SER A 14 8.29 -0.14 7.93
N ALA A 15 9.12 0.58 7.18
CA ALA A 15 10.15 -0.02 6.33
C ALA A 15 11.12 -0.91 7.13
N LYS A 16 11.47 -0.49 8.36
CA LYS A 16 12.32 -1.28 9.26
C LYS A 16 11.67 -2.61 9.62
N LYS A 17 10.42 -2.58 10.13
CA LYS A 17 9.68 -3.80 10.49
C LYS A 17 9.41 -4.69 9.28
N PHE A 18 9.16 -4.09 8.12
CA PHE A 18 8.97 -4.84 6.87
C PHE A 18 10.23 -5.65 6.52
N LYS A 19 11.41 -5.03 6.63
CA LYS A 19 12.70 -5.70 6.44
C LYS A 19 12.91 -6.83 7.45
N GLU A 20 12.70 -6.55 8.74
CA GLU A 20 12.82 -7.54 9.82
C GLU A 20 11.92 -8.76 9.59
N ARG A 21 10.69 -8.56 9.09
CA ARG A 21 9.77 -9.66 8.77
C ARG A 21 10.26 -10.52 7.62
N LYS A 22 10.86 -9.92 6.59
CA LYS A 22 11.47 -10.66 5.46
C LYS A 22 12.66 -11.50 5.95
N GLU A 23 13.55 -10.90 6.74
CA GLU A 23 14.69 -11.58 7.34
C GLU A 23 14.24 -12.76 8.21
N PHE A 24 13.21 -12.57 9.01
CA PHE A 24 12.64 -13.65 9.84
C PHE A 24 12.18 -14.87 9.03
N ILE A 25 11.59 -14.69 7.84
CA ILE A 25 11.21 -15.82 6.98
C ILE A 25 12.44 -16.62 6.52
N HIS A 26 13.52 -15.93 6.12
CA HIS A 26 14.77 -16.60 5.77
C HIS A 26 15.42 -17.31 6.96
N GLU A 27 15.42 -16.68 8.12
CA GLU A 27 15.93 -17.31 9.36
C GLU A 27 15.14 -18.55 9.73
N LEU A 28 13.81 -18.51 9.57
CA LEU A 28 12.94 -19.63 9.83
C LEU A 28 13.22 -20.79 8.88
N ALA A 29 13.33 -20.53 7.57
CA ALA A 29 13.71 -21.55 6.58
C ALA A 29 15.07 -22.18 6.92
N ASN A 30 16.07 -21.37 7.23
CA ASN A 30 17.38 -21.84 7.64
C ASN A 30 17.35 -22.70 8.92
N LYS A 31 16.52 -22.32 9.89
CA LYS A 31 16.35 -23.10 11.13
C LYS A 31 15.76 -24.49 10.84
N PHE A 32 14.76 -24.57 9.97
CA PHE A 32 14.19 -25.86 9.56
C PHE A 32 15.20 -26.69 8.77
N ASN A 33 15.93 -26.11 7.83
CA ASN A 33 16.93 -26.79 7.06
C ASN A 33 18.06 -27.36 7.95
N LYS A 34 18.56 -26.59 8.93
CA LYS A 34 19.53 -27.09 9.90
C LYS A 34 19.01 -28.30 10.70
N LYS A 35 17.74 -28.27 11.08
CA LYS A 35 17.10 -29.38 11.83
C LYS A 35 17.01 -30.65 11.00
N TRP A 36 16.59 -30.53 9.73
CA TRP A 36 16.21 -31.67 8.91
C TRP A 36 17.28 -32.16 7.95
N LYS A 37 18.34 -31.36 7.69
CA LYS A 37 19.43 -31.72 6.77
C LYS A 37 20.07 -33.08 7.08
N LYS A 38 20.18 -33.43 8.37
CA LYS A 38 20.73 -34.75 8.79
C LYS A 38 19.86 -35.92 8.35
N GLN A 39 18.54 -35.71 8.26
CA GLN A 39 17.58 -36.75 7.92
C GLN A 39 17.39 -36.89 6.42
N PHE A 40 17.38 -35.78 5.68
CA PHE A 40 17.04 -35.76 4.25
C PHE A 40 18.27 -35.58 3.35
N GLY A 41 19.44 -35.22 3.88
CA GLY A 41 20.66 -35.00 3.10
C GLY A 41 20.74 -33.67 2.38
N GLU A 42 19.63 -32.97 2.22
CA GLU A 42 19.51 -31.71 1.49
C GLU A 42 18.68 -30.66 2.23
N GLU A 43 18.62 -29.46 1.68
CA GLU A 43 17.72 -28.41 2.17
C GLU A 43 16.31 -28.64 1.62
N ILE A 44 15.33 -28.74 2.54
CA ILE A 44 13.94 -29.08 2.21
C ILE A 44 13.00 -27.88 2.23
N VAL A 45 13.44 -26.73 2.75
CA VAL A 45 12.65 -25.50 2.80
C VAL A 45 13.32 -24.42 1.97
N ILE A 46 12.67 -24.03 0.90
CA ILE A 46 13.10 -22.92 0.03
C ILE A 46 12.22 -21.72 0.33
N ALA A 47 12.81 -20.59 0.72
CA ALA A 47 12.09 -19.35 0.95
C ALA A 47 12.43 -18.33 -0.15
N GLU A 48 11.47 -18.06 -1.02
CA GLU A 48 11.56 -16.99 -2.03
C GLU A 48 10.79 -15.76 -1.53
N VAL A 49 11.49 -14.63 -1.37
CA VAL A 49 10.86 -13.37 -0.96
C VAL A 49 10.96 -12.37 -2.11
N LYS A 50 9.81 -11.97 -2.66
CA LYS A 50 9.72 -11.00 -3.77
C LYS A 50 9.01 -9.74 -3.31
N ASP A 51 9.65 -8.58 -3.48
CA ASP A 51 9.03 -7.29 -3.18
C ASP A 51 8.05 -6.91 -4.30
N GLN A 52 6.80 -6.58 -3.93
CA GLN A 52 5.77 -6.15 -4.87
C GLN A 52 5.61 -4.63 -4.88
N TYR A 53 5.60 -4.00 -3.70
CA TYR A 53 5.47 -2.55 -3.54
C TYR A 53 5.96 -2.10 -2.16
N TYR A 54 6.25 -0.82 -2.03
CA TYR A 54 6.67 -0.18 -0.79
C TYR A 54 5.68 0.89 -0.35
N ASN A 55 5.77 1.35 0.91
CA ASN A 55 4.94 2.42 1.40
C ASN A 55 5.28 3.74 0.70
N MET A 56 4.31 4.34 0.01
CA MET A 56 4.49 5.60 -0.72
C MET A 56 4.84 6.79 0.18
N LYS A 57 4.62 6.70 1.49
CA LYS A 57 4.88 7.77 2.46
C LYS A 57 6.29 8.35 2.31
N GLU A 58 7.30 7.51 2.09
CA GLU A 58 8.69 7.95 1.94
C GLU A 58 8.90 8.85 0.71
N LYS A 59 8.10 8.65 -0.34
CA LYS A 59 8.14 9.42 -1.58
C LYS A 59 7.22 10.64 -1.55
N VAL A 60 6.13 10.58 -0.82
CA VAL A 60 5.16 11.68 -0.67
C VAL A 60 5.64 12.71 0.37
N LYS A 61 6.33 12.28 1.44
CA LYS A 61 6.79 13.16 2.51
C LYS A 61 7.56 14.40 2.04
N PRO A 62 8.52 14.31 1.08
CA PRO A 62 9.26 15.48 0.60
C PRO A 62 8.40 16.50 -0.14
N VAL A 63 7.27 16.08 -0.69
CA VAL A 63 6.32 16.90 -1.47
C VAL A 63 4.94 16.92 -0.82
N PHE A 64 4.90 16.99 0.51
CA PHE A 64 3.66 16.83 1.29
C PHE A 64 2.59 17.88 0.97
N HIS A 65 2.98 19.02 0.37
CA HIS A 65 2.06 20.05 -0.13
C HIS A 65 0.95 19.50 -1.05
N ILE A 66 1.21 18.41 -1.79
CA ILE A 66 0.17 17.79 -2.65
C ILE A 66 -0.95 17.15 -1.81
N VAL A 67 -0.63 16.66 -0.61
CA VAL A 67 -1.62 16.16 0.36
C VAL A 67 -2.37 17.32 1.00
N GLU A 68 -1.67 18.41 1.33
CA GLU A 68 -2.27 19.62 1.92
C GLU A 68 -3.27 20.28 0.95
N ILE A 69 -2.96 20.31 -0.36
CA ILE A 69 -3.89 20.78 -1.39
C ILE A 69 -5.17 19.93 -1.40
N ALA A 70 -5.04 18.61 -1.39
CA ALA A 70 -6.20 17.72 -1.35
C ALA A 70 -7.01 17.88 -0.05
N GLU A 71 -6.33 18.06 1.07
CA GLU A 71 -6.97 18.33 2.36
C GLU A 71 -7.74 19.65 2.36
N LYS A 72 -7.15 20.71 1.78
CA LYS A 72 -7.78 22.03 1.60
C LYS A 72 -9.03 21.90 0.72
N ALA A 73 -8.91 21.22 -0.42
CA ALA A 73 -10.03 20.99 -1.34
C ALA A 73 -11.22 20.32 -0.65
N MET A 74 -10.94 19.27 0.13
CA MET A 74 -11.98 18.58 0.91
C MET A 74 -12.65 19.49 1.92
N LYS A 75 -11.87 20.28 2.68
CA LYS A 75 -12.40 21.22 3.69
C LYS A 75 -13.29 22.30 3.05
N GLU A 76 -12.90 22.86 1.91
CA GLU A 76 -13.70 23.85 1.18
C GLU A 76 -15.02 23.28 0.67
N LEU A 77 -15.09 21.96 0.43
CA LEU A 77 -16.32 21.23 0.06
C LEU A 77 -17.09 20.67 1.25
N GLY A 78 -16.73 21.06 2.49
CA GLY A 78 -17.40 20.60 3.70
C GLY A 78 -17.11 19.13 4.05
N ILE A 79 -16.10 18.54 3.44
CA ILE A 79 -15.68 17.15 3.73
C ILE A 79 -14.56 17.18 4.77
N LYS A 80 -14.73 16.41 5.86
CA LYS A 80 -13.69 16.24 6.87
C LYS A 80 -12.60 15.29 6.36
N PRO A 81 -11.37 15.76 6.08
CA PRO A 81 -10.32 14.87 5.59
C PRO A 81 -9.85 13.92 6.68
N LEU A 82 -9.49 12.71 6.27
CA LEU A 82 -8.94 11.68 7.13
C LEU A 82 -7.72 11.04 6.46
N ILE A 83 -6.53 11.49 6.87
CA ILE A 83 -5.27 10.97 6.35
C ILE A 83 -4.87 9.73 7.15
N LYS A 84 -4.81 8.59 6.49
CA LYS A 84 -4.41 7.31 7.11
C LYS A 84 -3.72 6.38 6.12
N PRO A 85 -2.90 5.44 6.62
CA PRO A 85 -2.24 4.47 5.75
C PRO A 85 -3.26 3.49 5.15
N ILE A 86 -2.96 3.06 3.92
CA ILE A 86 -3.71 2.00 3.23
C ILE A 86 -3.04 0.65 3.50
N ARG A 87 -3.83 -0.40 3.65
CA ARG A 87 -3.32 -1.75 3.93
C ARG A 87 -2.85 -2.51 2.69
N GLY A 88 -3.17 -2.05 1.50
CA GLY A 88 -2.84 -2.70 0.24
C GLY A 88 -1.84 -1.93 -0.60
N GLY A 89 -1.35 -2.55 -1.66
CA GLY A 89 -0.68 -1.86 -2.75
C GLY A 89 -1.70 -1.12 -3.62
N THR A 90 -1.29 0.03 -4.15
CA THR A 90 -2.08 0.81 -5.09
C THR A 90 -1.17 1.25 -6.23
N ASP A 91 -1.73 1.63 -7.36
CA ASP A 91 -0.97 2.21 -8.46
C ASP A 91 -0.19 3.46 -8.03
N GLY A 92 -0.73 4.23 -7.07
CA GLY A 92 -0.04 5.35 -6.47
C GLY A 92 1.27 4.97 -5.77
N CYS A 93 1.37 3.78 -5.17
CA CYS A 93 2.62 3.26 -4.62
C CYS A 93 3.64 3.03 -5.74
N GLN A 94 3.24 2.40 -6.82
CA GLN A 94 4.11 2.10 -7.96
C GLN A 94 4.58 3.39 -8.65
N LEU A 95 3.66 4.32 -8.92
CA LEU A 95 3.96 5.61 -9.52
C LEU A 95 4.91 6.44 -8.65
N SER A 96 4.70 6.44 -7.33
CA SER A 96 5.55 7.17 -6.40
C SER A 96 7.01 6.69 -6.44
N TYR A 97 7.23 5.38 -6.57
CA TYR A 97 8.58 4.83 -6.68
C TYR A 97 9.18 4.94 -8.10
N LYS A 98 8.36 5.24 -9.10
CA LYS A 98 8.81 5.59 -10.46
C LYS A 98 9.10 7.09 -10.65
N GLY A 99 9.03 7.89 -9.58
CA GLY A 99 9.37 9.32 -9.60
C GLY A 99 8.15 10.25 -9.66
N LEU A 100 6.92 9.75 -9.63
CA LEU A 100 5.69 10.53 -9.56
C LEU A 100 5.00 10.29 -8.19
N PRO A 101 5.28 11.11 -7.16
CA PRO A 101 4.59 11.00 -5.87
C PRO A 101 3.07 11.13 -6.05
N CYS A 102 2.35 10.05 -5.76
CA CYS A 102 0.94 9.92 -6.09
C CYS A 102 0.14 9.39 -4.90
N PRO A 103 -0.25 10.26 -3.93
CA PRO A 103 -1.13 9.86 -2.85
C PRO A 103 -2.54 9.56 -3.37
N ASN A 104 -3.25 8.67 -2.68
CA ASN A 104 -4.61 8.32 -3.07
C ASN A 104 -5.62 9.24 -2.39
N ILE A 105 -6.70 9.56 -3.10
CA ILE A 105 -7.91 10.17 -2.54
C ILE A 105 -9.03 9.12 -2.45
N PHE A 106 -10.11 9.44 -1.76
CA PHE A 106 -11.24 8.52 -1.61
C PHE A 106 -11.99 8.32 -2.94
N ALA A 107 -12.51 7.11 -3.14
CA ALA A 107 -13.47 6.80 -4.20
C ALA A 107 -14.91 6.73 -3.67
N GLY A 108 -15.09 6.58 -2.36
CA GLY A 108 -16.38 6.46 -1.71
C GLY A 108 -17.04 5.08 -1.86
N GLY A 109 -16.28 4.07 -2.25
CA GLY A 109 -16.76 2.70 -2.38
C GLY A 109 -16.90 1.98 -1.03
N HIS A 110 -17.72 0.95 -1.03
CA HIS A 110 -18.00 0.08 0.10
C HIS A 110 -17.87 -1.38 -0.28
N ASN A 111 -17.61 -2.24 0.70
CA ASN A 111 -17.50 -3.69 0.54
C ASN A 111 -16.48 -4.12 -0.52
N PHE A 112 -15.35 -3.41 -0.62
CA PHE A 112 -14.28 -3.69 -1.58
C PHE A 112 -13.88 -5.17 -1.59
N HIS A 113 -13.73 -5.72 -2.78
CA HIS A 113 -13.47 -7.13 -3.05
C HIS A 113 -14.59 -8.09 -2.65
N GLY A 114 -15.73 -7.57 -2.24
CA GLY A 114 -16.88 -8.35 -1.85
C GLY A 114 -17.89 -8.54 -3.00
N LYS A 115 -18.72 -9.57 -2.90
CA LYS A 115 -19.81 -9.84 -3.87
C LYS A 115 -20.80 -8.67 -3.99
N TYR A 116 -20.93 -7.87 -2.94
CA TYR A 116 -21.82 -6.72 -2.86
C TYR A 116 -21.04 -5.40 -2.80
N GLU A 117 -19.95 -5.30 -3.56
CA GLU A 117 -19.21 -4.06 -3.72
C GLU A 117 -20.06 -3.02 -4.46
N TYR A 118 -20.07 -1.79 -3.95
CA TYR A 118 -20.83 -0.69 -4.54
C TYR A 118 -20.23 0.67 -4.24
N VAL A 119 -20.61 1.67 -5.03
CA VAL A 119 -20.28 3.08 -4.80
C VAL A 119 -21.60 3.86 -4.83
N PRO A 120 -21.97 4.61 -3.78
CA PRO A 120 -23.10 5.54 -3.83
C PRO A 120 -22.87 6.65 -4.86
N VAL A 121 -23.92 7.05 -5.59
CA VAL A 121 -23.81 8.11 -6.60
C VAL A 121 -23.33 9.43 -5.99
N GLU A 122 -23.83 9.78 -4.81
CA GLU A 122 -23.42 10.97 -4.06
C GLU A 122 -21.93 10.97 -3.73
N SER A 123 -21.35 9.80 -3.43
CA SER A 123 -19.92 9.65 -3.18
C SER A 123 -19.10 9.84 -4.46
N MET A 124 -19.61 9.37 -5.60
CA MET A 124 -18.98 9.59 -6.92
C MET A 124 -18.96 11.09 -7.26
N VAL A 125 -20.07 11.78 -7.06
CA VAL A 125 -20.19 13.24 -7.28
C VAL A 125 -19.18 13.97 -6.39
N LYS A 126 -19.13 13.64 -5.09
CA LYS A 126 -18.18 14.26 -4.15
C LYS A 126 -16.73 13.99 -4.51
N ALA A 127 -16.39 12.80 -4.95
CA ALA A 127 -15.02 12.49 -5.42
C ALA A 127 -14.64 13.35 -6.65
N THR A 128 -15.58 13.52 -7.59
CA THR A 128 -15.38 14.37 -8.77
C THR A 128 -15.19 15.84 -8.37
N GLU A 129 -16.05 16.37 -7.47
CA GLU A 129 -15.95 17.75 -6.96
C GLU A 129 -14.58 18.00 -6.30
N VAL A 130 -14.05 17.03 -5.53
CA VAL A 130 -12.73 17.14 -4.92
C VAL A 130 -11.61 17.18 -5.97
N ILE A 131 -11.69 16.36 -7.02
CA ILE A 131 -10.69 16.36 -8.11
C ILE A 131 -10.66 17.73 -8.81
N VAL A 132 -11.84 18.27 -9.15
CA VAL A 132 -11.96 19.59 -9.79
C VAL A 132 -11.41 20.66 -8.85
N LYS A 133 -11.75 20.63 -7.57
CA LYS A 133 -11.27 21.60 -6.58
C LYS A 133 -9.76 21.53 -6.38
N ILE A 134 -9.15 20.36 -6.39
CA ILE A 134 -7.68 20.20 -6.36
C ILE A 134 -7.05 20.89 -7.58
N ALA A 135 -7.61 20.69 -8.77
CA ALA A 135 -7.12 21.31 -9.99
C ALA A 135 -7.21 22.85 -9.92
N GLU A 136 -8.34 23.40 -9.44
CA GLU A 136 -8.54 24.83 -9.24
C GLU A 136 -7.51 25.43 -8.27
N ILE A 137 -7.34 24.81 -7.11
CA ILE A 137 -6.36 25.25 -6.11
C ILE A 137 -4.95 25.20 -6.68
N THR A 138 -4.60 24.12 -7.36
CA THR A 138 -3.26 23.95 -7.96
C THR A 138 -2.98 25.02 -9.02
N ALA A 139 -3.95 25.35 -9.86
CA ALA A 139 -3.81 26.36 -10.91
C ALA A 139 -3.65 27.79 -10.35
N THR A 140 -4.18 28.06 -9.15
CA THR A 140 -4.13 29.38 -8.51
C THR A 140 -3.02 29.52 -7.47
N THR A 141 -2.36 28.44 -7.09
CA THR A 141 -1.22 28.45 -6.16
C THR A 141 0.07 28.69 -6.96
N LYS A 142 0.71 29.82 -6.73
CA LYS A 142 2.02 30.19 -7.31
C LYS A 142 3.16 29.68 -6.44
#